data_ee11993101bb1060cea2a2045b3c76b2
#
_entry.id   ee11993101bb1060cea2a2045b3c76b2
#
_cell.length_a   1.000
_cell.length_b   1.000
_cell.length_c   1.000
_cell.angle_alpha   90.00
_cell.angle_beta   90.00
_cell.angle_gamma   90.00
#
_symmetry.space_group_name_H-M   'P 1'
#
loop_
_entity.id
_entity.type
_entity.pdbx_description
1 polymer ?
#
loop_
_entity_poly.entity_id
_entity_poly.type
_entity_poly.pdbx_seq_one_letter_code
_entity_poly.pdbx_strand_id
1 'polypeptide(L)'
;MIQLKLTNYIFSIDKFFFKHLSYNSDFSIFKYSESTEKFFRFITKFGEGYFELLLTIVLLSFFLSNKQKYNFLKKYILAIIFTLLSTQITVNIMKVLFARARPSITVNPDKFYGIMTLIKNSSFWKGSYVSFPSGHTITIWGTIWILSFVIKSKAIKIPLFILGILVGMSRVYLVCHWSSDVVASVILSYFIAKFVHKKIFGNKAKKARPIFVPYYRKLTVGIFKRKVA
;
A
#
# COMPACT_ATOMS: atom_id res chain seq x y z
N MET A 1 -9.68 -30.97 -7.19
CA MET A 1 -8.30 -31.26 -7.68
C MET A 1 -7.56 -29.99 -8.12
N ILE A 2 -8.12 -29.12 -8.95
CA ILE A 2 -7.48 -27.86 -9.42
C ILE A 2 -7.19 -26.89 -8.25
N GLN A 3 -8.13 -26.72 -7.32
CA GLN A 3 -7.98 -25.82 -6.17
C GLN A 3 -6.81 -26.22 -5.24
N LEU A 4 -6.64 -27.52 -4.97
CA LEU A 4 -5.51 -28.03 -4.17
C LEU A 4 -4.16 -27.76 -4.87
N LYS A 5 -4.10 -27.95 -6.18
CA LYS A 5 -2.88 -27.67 -6.96
C LYS A 5 -2.50 -26.20 -6.93
N LEU A 6 -3.48 -25.28 -7.07
CA LEU A 6 -3.24 -23.85 -7.01
C LEU A 6 -2.76 -23.40 -5.63
N THR A 7 -3.36 -23.92 -4.57
CA THR A 7 -2.96 -23.60 -3.19
C THR A 7 -1.54 -24.06 -2.90
N ASN A 8 -1.19 -25.29 -3.31
CA ASN A 8 0.18 -25.81 -3.16
C ASN A 8 1.20 -24.99 -3.95
N TYR A 9 0.84 -24.50 -5.13
CA TYR A 9 1.69 -23.64 -5.93
C TYR A 9 1.96 -22.29 -5.25
N ILE A 10 0.92 -21.65 -4.70
CA ILE A 10 1.07 -20.40 -3.93
C ILE A 10 1.99 -20.58 -2.73
N PHE A 11 1.83 -21.67 -1.98
CA PHE A 11 2.68 -21.95 -0.82
C PHE A 11 4.12 -22.29 -1.21
N SER A 12 4.34 -22.88 -2.38
CA SER A 12 5.68 -23.08 -2.93
C SER A 12 6.36 -21.75 -3.26
N ILE A 13 5.61 -20.79 -3.82
CA ILE A 13 6.07 -19.42 -4.07
C ILE A 13 6.41 -18.73 -2.74
N ASP A 14 5.57 -18.86 -1.72
CA ASP A 14 5.84 -18.29 -0.39
C ASP A 14 7.16 -18.82 0.19
N LYS A 15 7.38 -20.13 0.13
CA LYS A 15 8.64 -20.77 0.59
C LYS A 15 9.84 -20.29 -0.22
N PHE A 16 9.69 -20.17 -1.55
CA PHE A 16 10.75 -19.66 -2.42
C PHE A 16 11.15 -18.23 -2.03
N PHE A 17 10.20 -17.30 -1.94
CA PHE A 17 10.49 -15.92 -1.57
C PHE A 17 11.00 -15.80 -0.14
N PHE A 18 10.48 -16.58 0.79
CA PHE A 18 10.99 -16.63 2.16
C PHE A 18 12.48 -17.03 2.17
N LYS A 19 12.83 -18.11 1.47
CA LYS A 19 14.20 -18.60 1.38
C LYS A 19 15.16 -17.59 0.77
N HIS A 20 14.73 -16.83 -0.27
CA HIS A 20 15.62 -15.96 -1.04
C HIS A 20 15.59 -14.48 -0.62
N LEU A 21 14.60 -14.03 0.14
CA LEU A 21 14.48 -12.63 0.54
C LEU A 21 14.62 -12.40 2.05
N SER A 22 14.33 -13.38 2.91
CA SER A 22 14.37 -13.15 4.36
C SER A 22 15.79 -13.02 4.90
N TYR A 23 16.00 -12.11 5.85
CA TYR A 23 17.31 -11.83 6.41
C TYR A 23 17.92 -13.03 7.20
N ASN A 24 17.07 -13.91 7.69
CA ASN A 24 17.49 -15.09 8.48
C ASN A 24 17.70 -16.35 7.64
N SER A 25 17.75 -16.22 6.32
CA SER A 25 18.02 -17.36 5.42
C SER A 25 19.42 -17.29 4.83
N ASP A 26 20.15 -18.39 4.90
CA ASP A 26 21.49 -18.54 4.29
C ASP A 26 21.50 -18.38 2.76
N PHE A 27 20.33 -18.56 2.13
CA PHE A 27 20.13 -18.41 0.68
C PHE A 27 19.59 -17.04 0.28
N SER A 28 19.53 -16.08 1.21
CA SER A 28 18.99 -14.75 0.93
C SER A 28 19.87 -14.00 -0.07
N ILE A 29 19.23 -13.39 -1.07
CA ILE A 29 19.86 -12.46 -2.02
C ILE A 29 20.39 -11.23 -1.26
N PHE A 30 19.63 -10.79 -0.26
CA PHE A 30 20.04 -9.72 0.65
C PHE A 30 20.71 -10.35 1.88
N LYS A 31 22.01 -10.64 1.77
CA LYS A 31 22.78 -11.09 2.94
C LYS A 31 22.52 -10.17 4.12
N TYR A 32 22.36 -10.77 5.30
CA TYR A 32 22.21 -9.97 6.51
C TYR A 32 23.40 -9.01 6.67
N SER A 33 23.09 -7.74 6.77
CA SER A 33 24.01 -6.72 7.24
C SER A 33 23.20 -5.71 8.04
N GLU A 34 23.83 -5.08 8.99
CA GLU A 34 23.16 -4.05 9.80
C GLU A 34 22.62 -2.90 8.93
N SER A 35 23.36 -2.53 7.89
CA SER A 35 22.95 -1.50 6.93
C SER A 35 21.71 -1.90 6.13
N THR A 36 21.65 -3.15 5.66
CA THR A 36 20.50 -3.67 4.90
C THR A 36 19.26 -3.77 5.80
N GLU A 37 19.43 -4.21 7.04
CA GLU A 37 18.32 -4.25 7.99
C GLU A 37 17.81 -2.85 8.32
N LYS A 38 18.69 -1.88 8.61
CA LYS A 38 18.33 -0.47 8.84
C LYS A 38 17.58 0.12 7.64
N PHE A 39 18.03 -0.18 6.42
CA PHE A 39 17.35 0.26 5.19
C PHE A 39 15.92 -0.28 5.13
N PHE A 40 15.70 -1.59 5.27
CA PHE A 40 14.35 -2.16 5.20
C PHE A 40 13.47 -1.74 6.39
N ARG A 41 14.03 -1.54 7.58
CA ARG A 41 13.32 -0.95 8.74
C ARG A 41 12.92 0.50 8.50
N PHE A 42 13.73 1.27 7.79
CA PHE A 42 13.37 2.63 7.36
C PHE A 42 12.25 2.62 6.31
N ILE A 43 12.41 1.82 5.25
CA ILE A 43 11.42 1.71 4.17
C ILE A 43 10.06 1.26 4.70
N THR A 44 10.00 0.33 5.63
CA THR A 44 8.73 -0.17 6.15
C THR A 44 7.91 0.91 6.86
N LYS A 45 8.53 1.96 7.41
CA LYS A 45 7.83 3.07 8.07
C LYS A 45 6.84 3.80 7.16
N PHE A 46 7.11 3.82 5.85
CA PHE A 46 6.17 4.37 4.88
C PHE A 46 4.84 3.60 4.79
N GLY A 47 4.79 2.36 5.28
CA GLY A 47 3.56 1.58 5.38
C GLY A 47 2.83 1.67 6.72
N GLU A 48 3.35 2.43 7.70
CA GLU A 48 2.75 2.57 9.04
C GLU A 48 1.64 3.63 9.11
N GLY A 49 1.33 4.30 7.99
CA GLY A 49 0.30 5.34 7.92
C GLY A 49 0.83 6.76 8.19
N TYR A 50 2.05 6.94 8.64
CA TYR A 50 2.64 8.27 8.86
C TYR A 50 2.79 9.08 7.57
N PHE A 51 3.14 8.42 6.48
CA PHE A 51 3.24 9.05 5.16
C PHE A 51 1.88 9.61 4.71
N GLU A 52 0.83 8.82 4.84
CA GLU A 52 -0.53 9.21 4.48
C GLU A 52 -1.06 10.32 5.39
N LEU A 53 -0.74 10.25 6.69
CA LEU A 53 -1.11 11.28 7.63
C LEU A 53 -0.43 12.61 7.27
N LEU A 54 0.88 12.59 7.04
CA LEU A 54 1.64 13.77 6.60
C LEU A 54 1.09 14.35 5.30
N LEU A 55 0.85 13.51 4.30
CA LEU A 55 0.25 13.92 3.03
C LEU A 55 -1.12 14.59 3.25
N THR A 56 -1.95 14.00 4.10
CA THR A 56 -3.27 14.53 4.43
C THR A 56 -3.17 15.89 5.13
N ILE A 57 -2.24 16.04 6.08
CA ILE A 57 -1.99 17.32 6.79
C ILE A 57 -1.53 18.39 5.80
N VAL A 58 -0.59 18.07 4.91
CA VAL A 58 -0.11 19.02 3.89
C VAL A 58 -1.24 19.47 2.96
N LEU A 59 -2.05 18.54 2.45
CA LEU A 59 -3.19 18.90 1.60
C LEU A 59 -4.24 19.73 2.36
N LEU A 60 -4.48 19.41 3.63
CA LEU A 60 -5.39 20.14 4.49
C LEU A 60 -4.90 21.56 4.77
N SER A 61 -3.60 21.76 5.03
CA SER A 61 -3.02 23.08 5.25
C SER A 61 -3.17 23.99 4.01
N PHE A 62 -2.93 23.44 2.81
CA PHE A 62 -3.21 24.17 1.57
C PHE A 62 -4.70 24.50 1.41
N PHE A 63 -5.58 23.55 1.71
CA PHE A 63 -7.02 23.80 1.65
C PHE A 63 -7.46 24.91 2.60
N LEU A 64 -6.94 24.91 3.84
CA LEU A 64 -7.29 25.92 4.86
C LEU A 64 -6.70 27.29 4.56
N SER A 65 -5.53 27.37 3.92
CA SER A 65 -4.89 28.64 3.57
C SER A 65 -5.74 29.50 2.60
N ASN A 66 -6.44 28.85 1.67
CA ASN A 66 -7.40 29.52 0.79
C ASN A 66 -8.46 28.53 0.29
N LYS A 67 -9.56 28.44 1.05
CA LYS A 67 -10.67 27.49 0.78
C LYS A 67 -11.28 27.64 -0.62
N GLN A 68 -11.39 28.86 -1.14
CA GLN A 68 -11.93 29.09 -2.48
C GLN A 68 -11.00 28.55 -3.58
N LYS A 69 -9.72 28.92 -3.51
CA LYS A 69 -8.69 28.54 -4.49
C LYS A 69 -8.45 27.02 -4.50
N TYR A 70 -8.40 26.41 -3.32
CA TYR A 70 -8.03 25.01 -3.11
C TYR A 70 -9.21 24.07 -2.80
N ASN A 71 -10.45 24.50 -3.08
CA ASN A 71 -11.66 23.70 -2.82
C ASN A 71 -11.62 22.33 -3.49
N PHE A 72 -10.91 22.19 -4.61
CA PHE A 72 -10.74 20.92 -5.30
C PHE A 72 -10.00 19.88 -4.45
N LEU A 73 -9.11 20.30 -3.51
CA LEU A 73 -8.36 19.38 -2.62
C LEU A 73 -9.27 18.61 -1.66
N LYS A 74 -10.44 19.14 -1.32
CA LYS A 74 -11.41 18.48 -0.43
C LYS A 74 -11.72 17.06 -0.87
N LYS A 75 -11.93 16.82 -2.17
CA LYS A 75 -12.22 15.48 -2.70
C LYS A 75 -11.02 14.53 -2.55
N TYR A 76 -9.79 15.03 -2.72
CA TYR A 76 -8.59 14.22 -2.59
C TYR A 76 -8.30 13.85 -1.14
N ILE A 77 -8.46 14.82 -0.23
CA ILE A 77 -8.36 14.60 1.22
C ILE A 77 -9.36 13.51 1.64
N LEU A 78 -10.62 13.66 1.28
CA LEU A 78 -11.64 12.66 1.58
C LEU A 78 -11.32 11.29 0.98
N ALA A 79 -10.82 11.24 -0.27
CA ALA A 79 -10.47 9.98 -0.92
C ALA A 79 -9.32 9.25 -0.18
N ILE A 80 -8.30 9.97 0.27
CA ILE A 80 -7.21 9.38 1.07
C ILE A 80 -7.77 8.87 2.39
N ILE A 81 -8.50 9.68 3.14
CA ILE A 81 -9.06 9.31 4.46
C ILE A 81 -9.96 8.07 4.33
N PHE A 82 -10.91 8.07 3.38
CA PHE A 82 -11.81 6.92 3.20
C PHE A 82 -11.07 5.67 2.74
N THR A 83 -10.02 5.81 1.93
CA THR A 83 -9.19 4.67 1.53
C THR A 83 -8.46 4.09 2.74
N LEU A 84 -7.84 4.94 3.57
CA LEU A 84 -7.15 4.52 4.79
C LEU A 84 -8.11 3.79 5.76
N LEU A 85 -9.26 4.39 6.05
CA LEU A 85 -10.25 3.77 6.92
C LEU A 85 -10.72 2.41 6.39
N SER A 86 -11.05 2.35 5.10
CA SER A 86 -11.51 1.10 4.47
C SER A 86 -10.43 0.02 4.46
N THR A 87 -9.17 0.37 4.20
CA THR A 87 -8.06 -0.59 4.25
C THR A 87 -7.82 -1.10 5.65
N GLN A 88 -7.86 -0.25 6.69
CA GLN A 88 -7.68 -0.65 8.08
C GLN A 88 -8.82 -1.58 8.57
N ILE A 89 -10.06 -1.24 8.24
CA ILE A 89 -11.21 -2.10 8.56
C ILE A 89 -11.03 -3.48 7.88
N THR A 90 -10.71 -3.50 6.60
CA THR A 90 -10.49 -4.75 5.84
C THR A 90 -9.37 -5.58 6.44
N VAL A 91 -8.23 -4.98 6.78
CA VAL A 91 -7.09 -5.68 7.40
C VAL A 91 -7.50 -6.32 8.72
N ASN A 92 -8.17 -5.58 9.60
CA ASN A 92 -8.53 -6.08 10.92
C ASN A 92 -9.53 -7.24 10.82
N ILE A 93 -10.54 -7.12 9.95
CA ILE A 93 -11.51 -8.21 9.71
C ILE A 93 -10.79 -9.45 9.15
N MET A 94 -9.97 -9.29 8.12
CA MET A 94 -9.26 -10.40 7.48
C MET A 94 -8.27 -11.09 8.41
N LYS A 95 -7.54 -10.35 9.24
CA LYS A 95 -6.61 -10.90 10.23
C LYS A 95 -7.31 -11.82 11.22
N VAL A 96 -8.49 -11.42 11.69
CA VAL A 96 -9.30 -12.22 12.61
C VAL A 96 -9.89 -13.45 11.90
N LEU A 97 -10.40 -13.27 10.68
CA LEU A 97 -11.01 -14.37 9.92
C LEU A 97 -10.02 -15.48 9.57
N PHE A 98 -8.83 -15.11 9.12
CA PHE A 98 -7.85 -16.07 8.60
C PHE A 98 -6.86 -16.58 9.67
N ALA A 99 -6.50 -15.74 10.64
CA ALA A 99 -5.54 -16.08 11.70
C ALA A 99 -4.31 -16.84 11.18
N ARG A 100 -3.65 -16.30 10.14
CA ARG A 100 -2.50 -16.93 9.50
C ARG A 100 -1.25 -16.74 10.35
N ALA A 101 -0.50 -17.82 10.56
CA ALA A 101 0.81 -17.78 11.21
C ALA A 101 1.84 -16.98 10.39
N ARG A 102 2.66 -16.18 11.08
CA ARG A 102 3.77 -15.43 10.44
C ARG A 102 4.96 -16.31 10.15
N PRO A 103 5.80 -15.94 9.15
CA PRO A 103 7.05 -16.63 8.87
C PRO A 103 8.00 -16.68 10.08
N SER A 104 7.90 -15.71 11.01
CA SER A 104 8.72 -15.65 12.23
C SER A 104 8.48 -16.77 13.23
N ILE A 105 7.36 -17.49 13.14
CA ILE A 105 7.02 -18.57 14.07
C ILE A 105 6.82 -19.93 13.38
N THR A 106 6.83 -19.98 12.06
CA THR A 106 6.67 -21.24 11.30
C THR A 106 7.34 -21.11 9.94
N VAL A 107 7.81 -22.23 9.43
CA VAL A 107 8.32 -22.38 8.06
C VAL A 107 7.21 -22.84 7.08
N ASN A 108 6.00 -23.06 7.59
CA ASN A 108 4.87 -23.59 6.83
C ASN A 108 3.86 -22.48 6.52
N PRO A 109 3.76 -22.01 5.26
CA PRO A 109 2.87 -20.93 4.85
C PRO A 109 1.38 -21.28 4.83
N ASP A 110 1.05 -22.57 4.98
CA ASP A 110 -0.30 -23.15 4.97
C ASP A 110 -1.00 -23.08 6.33
N LYS A 111 -0.36 -22.56 7.38
CA LYS A 111 -0.91 -22.52 8.74
C LYS A 111 -1.91 -21.36 8.89
N PHE A 112 -3.17 -21.66 8.61
CA PHE A 112 -4.34 -20.80 8.86
C PHE A 112 -5.19 -21.43 9.95
N TYR A 113 -5.40 -20.71 11.04
CA TYR A 113 -6.09 -21.23 12.21
C TYR A 113 -7.57 -20.82 12.27
N GLY A 114 -7.93 -19.71 11.61
CA GLY A 114 -9.30 -19.20 11.57
C GLY A 114 -9.77 -18.58 12.88
N ILE A 115 -10.92 -17.91 12.81
CA ILE A 115 -11.51 -17.16 13.91
C ILE A 115 -11.80 -18.03 15.15
N MET A 116 -12.20 -19.27 14.96
CA MET A 116 -12.55 -20.15 16.09
C MET A 116 -11.36 -20.47 16.99
N THR A 117 -10.16 -20.57 16.42
CA THR A 117 -8.92 -20.77 17.20
C THR A 117 -8.57 -19.52 17.99
N LEU A 118 -8.76 -18.34 17.40
CA LEU A 118 -8.55 -17.05 18.08
C LEU A 118 -9.49 -16.90 19.29
N ILE A 119 -10.75 -17.31 19.17
CA ILE A 119 -11.74 -17.22 20.26
C ILE A 119 -11.38 -18.19 21.39
N LYS A 120 -10.98 -19.42 21.05
CA LYS A 120 -10.68 -20.47 22.04
C LYS A 120 -9.35 -20.26 22.76
N ASN A 121 -8.42 -19.56 22.17
CA ASN A 121 -7.07 -19.41 22.73
C ASN A 121 -6.55 -17.97 22.61
N SER A 122 -6.57 -17.25 23.73
CA SER A 122 -6.14 -15.85 23.80
C SER A 122 -4.68 -15.62 23.37
N SER A 123 -3.81 -16.63 23.44
CA SER A 123 -2.43 -16.52 22.99
C SER A 123 -2.30 -16.27 21.47
N PHE A 124 -3.30 -16.65 20.67
CA PHE A 124 -3.35 -16.39 19.22
C PHE A 124 -3.64 -14.94 18.86
N TRP A 125 -4.13 -14.11 19.78
CA TRP A 125 -4.27 -12.67 19.58
C TRP A 125 -2.93 -11.93 19.55
N LYS A 126 -1.85 -12.59 19.96
CA LYS A 126 -0.49 -12.05 19.79
C LYS A 126 -0.19 -11.90 18.30
N GLY A 127 0.52 -10.84 17.95
CA GLY A 127 0.82 -10.46 16.57
C GLY A 127 1.37 -11.55 15.64
N SER A 128 1.86 -12.66 16.22
CA SER A 128 2.42 -13.82 15.51
C SER A 128 1.44 -14.60 14.62
N TYR A 129 0.13 -14.54 14.92
CA TYR A 129 -0.91 -15.29 14.20
C TYR A 129 -1.81 -14.42 13.33
N VAL A 130 -1.42 -13.20 13.06
CA VAL A 130 -2.20 -12.25 12.24
C VAL A 130 -1.41 -11.76 11.04
N SER A 131 -0.85 -12.74 10.28
CA SER A 131 -0.03 -12.46 9.11
C SER A 131 -0.85 -11.93 7.92
N PHE A 132 -2.02 -12.50 7.63
CA PHE A 132 -2.79 -12.20 6.44
C PHE A 132 -3.92 -11.19 6.71
N PRO A 133 -4.07 -10.17 5.87
CA PRO A 133 -3.12 -9.64 4.89
C PRO A 133 -2.07 -8.71 5.54
N SER A 134 -1.08 -8.25 4.75
CA SER A 134 -0.06 -7.31 5.23
C SER A 134 -0.63 -5.90 5.41
N GLY A 135 -0.68 -5.43 6.67
CA GLY A 135 -1.18 -4.10 7.00
C GLY A 135 -0.38 -2.97 6.36
N HIS A 136 0.96 -2.99 6.46
CA HIS A 136 1.83 -1.99 5.85
C HIS A 136 1.65 -1.92 4.32
N THR A 137 1.57 -3.08 3.68
CA THR A 137 1.41 -3.15 2.22
C THR A 137 0.07 -2.60 1.77
N ILE A 138 -1.03 -2.98 2.43
CA ILE A 138 -2.37 -2.53 2.02
C ILE A 138 -2.55 -1.02 2.21
N THR A 139 -1.95 -0.45 3.27
CA THR A 139 -1.99 0.97 3.57
C THR A 139 -1.28 1.79 2.50
N ILE A 140 0.00 1.52 2.26
CA ILE A 140 0.76 2.28 1.25
C ILE A 140 0.19 2.09 -0.17
N TRP A 141 -0.19 0.85 -0.54
CA TRP A 141 -0.75 0.60 -1.86
C TRP A 141 -2.15 1.19 -2.04
N GLY A 142 -2.97 1.27 -0.99
CA GLY A 142 -4.24 2.01 -1.02
C GLY A 142 -4.05 3.46 -1.42
N THR A 143 -3.07 4.12 -0.81
CA THR A 143 -2.70 5.51 -1.13
C THR A 143 -2.08 5.64 -2.53
N ILE A 144 -1.19 4.74 -2.92
CA ILE A 144 -0.61 4.73 -4.27
C ILE A 144 -1.70 4.58 -5.33
N TRP A 145 -2.65 3.66 -5.16
CA TRP A 145 -3.75 3.47 -6.11
C TRP A 145 -4.64 4.71 -6.22
N ILE A 146 -5.08 5.28 -5.07
CA ILE A 146 -5.94 6.48 -5.11
C ILE A 146 -5.23 7.66 -5.78
N LEU A 147 -3.94 7.87 -5.49
CA LEU A 147 -3.12 8.88 -6.14
C LEU A 147 -2.93 8.59 -7.64
N SER A 148 -2.71 7.33 -8.02
CA SER A 148 -2.48 6.93 -9.41
C SER A 148 -3.71 7.13 -10.30
N PHE A 149 -4.93 7.08 -9.74
CA PHE A 149 -6.16 7.36 -10.49
C PHE A 149 -6.33 8.85 -10.82
N VAL A 150 -5.73 9.73 -10.04
CA VAL A 150 -5.90 11.18 -10.19
C VAL A 150 -4.66 11.90 -10.74
N ILE A 151 -3.45 11.39 -10.48
CA ILE A 151 -2.20 11.92 -11.01
C ILE A 151 -1.96 11.37 -12.41
N LYS A 152 -1.67 12.24 -13.39
CA LYS A 152 -1.35 11.81 -14.77
C LYS A 152 0.14 11.61 -15.00
N SER A 153 0.99 12.32 -14.26
CA SER A 153 2.44 12.29 -14.44
C SER A 153 3.05 10.93 -14.14
N LYS A 154 3.70 10.33 -15.12
CA LYS A 154 4.48 9.08 -14.94
C LYS A 154 5.68 9.30 -14.02
N ALA A 155 6.31 10.48 -14.06
CA ALA A 155 7.44 10.83 -13.21
C ALA A 155 7.10 10.81 -11.70
N ILE A 156 5.84 11.01 -11.33
CA ILE A 156 5.37 10.88 -9.94
C ILE A 156 4.92 9.44 -9.65
N LYS A 157 4.24 8.80 -10.59
CA LYS A 157 3.72 7.45 -10.37
C LYS A 157 4.82 6.41 -10.19
N ILE A 158 5.86 6.46 -11.05
CA ILE A 158 6.92 5.45 -11.02
C ILE A 158 7.61 5.39 -9.64
N PRO A 159 8.10 6.50 -9.04
CA PRO A 159 8.67 6.47 -7.70
C PRO A 159 7.71 5.95 -6.63
N LEU A 160 6.41 6.30 -6.70
CA LEU A 160 5.41 5.79 -5.76
C LEU A 160 5.25 4.28 -5.87
N PHE A 161 5.18 3.73 -7.08
CA PHE A 161 5.09 2.28 -7.30
C PHE A 161 6.36 1.55 -6.82
N ILE A 162 7.55 2.12 -7.07
CA ILE A 162 8.82 1.59 -6.55
C ILE A 162 8.78 1.57 -5.02
N LEU A 163 8.35 2.65 -4.38
CA LEU A 163 8.20 2.72 -2.93
C LEU A 163 7.24 1.63 -2.40
N GLY A 164 6.08 1.45 -3.05
CA GLY A 164 5.12 0.40 -2.68
C GLY A 164 5.72 -1.01 -2.77
N ILE A 165 6.49 -1.29 -3.84
CA ILE A 165 7.21 -2.56 -4.01
C ILE A 165 8.24 -2.74 -2.89
N LEU A 166 9.05 -1.73 -2.60
CA LEU A 166 10.07 -1.78 -1.55
C LEU A 166 9.44 -2.00 -0.17
N VAL A 167 8.31 -1.34 0.14
CA VAL A 167 7.56 -1.60 1.39
C VAL A 167 7.08 -3.05 1.42
N GLY A 168 6.52 -3.58 0.34
CA GLY A 168 6.13 -4.99 0.27
C GLY A 168 7.30 -5.95 0.49
N MET A 169 8.43 -5.72 -0.18
CA MET A 169 9.66 -6.51 -0.01
C MET A 169 10.18 -6.44 1.43
N SER A 170 10.15 -5.28 2.06
CA SER A 170 10.56 -5.12 3.45
C SER A 170 9.80 -6.03 4.41
N ARG A 171 8.52 -6.33 4.13
CA ARG A 171 7.71 -7.21 4.99
C ARG A 171 8.13 -8.67 4.90
N VAL A 172 8.55 -9.11 3.72
CA VAL A 172 9.11 -10.46 3.52
C VAL A 172 10.52 -10.53 4.10
N TYR A 173 11.37 -9.55 3.81
CA TYR A 173 12.74 -9.48 4.34
C TYR A 173 12.76 -9.53 5.87
N LEU A 174 11.94 -8.73 6.54
CA LEU A 174 11.84 -8.66 8.00
C LEU A 174 11.04 -9.82 8.62
N VAL A 175 10.73 -10.87 7.86
CA VAL A 175 10.06 -12.11 8.34
C VAL A 175 8.70 -11.83 9.00
N CYS A 176 8.04 -10.76 8.59
CA CYS A 176 6.74 -10.36 9.16
C CYS A 176 5.54 -10.94 8.42
N HIS A 177 5.69 -11.14 7.09
CA HIS A 177 4.62 -11.58 6.20
C HIS A 177 5.14 -12.52 5.12
N TRP A 178 4.27 -13.39 4.62
CA TRP A 178 4.50 -14.19 3.44
C TRP A 178 4.35 -13.33 2.17
N SER A 179 4.98 -13.74 1.07
CA SER A 179 4.85 -13.04 -0.22
C SER A 179 3.41 -12.98 -0.71
N SER A 180 2.63 -14.03 -0.49
CA SER A 180 1.20 -14.07 -0.82
C SER A 180 0.37 -13.09 0.01
N ASP A 181 0.73 -12.81 1.29
CA ASP A 181 0.09 -11.76 2.10
C ASP A 181 0.30 -10.39 1.47
N VAL A 182 1.51 -10.14 0.96
CA VAL A 182 1.88 -8.90 0.28
C VAL A 182 1.09 -8.73 -1.02
N VAL A 183 1.10 -9.75 -1.89
CA VAL A 183 0.38 -9.71 -3.17
C VAL A 183 -1.13 -9.53 -2.96
N ALA A 184 -1.72 -10.29 -2.04
CA ALA A 184 -3.14 -10.15 -1.70
C ALA A 184 -3.46 -8.73 -1.22
N SER A 185 -2.57 -8.10 -0.43
CA SER A 185 -2.75 -6.73 0.05
C SER A 185 -2.74 -5.70 -1.09
N VAL A 186 -1.88 -5.88 -2.09
CA VAL A 186 -1.85 -5.02 -3.30
C VAL A 186 -3.17 -5.12 -4.06
N ILE A 187 -3.67 -6.34 -4.25
CA ILE A 187 -4.93 -6.59 -4.97
C ILE A 187 -6.13 -6.02 -4.20
N LEU A 188 -6.23 -6.30 -2.90
CA LEU A 188 -7.32 -5.80 -2.06
C LEU A 188 -7.34 -4.27 -2.02
N SER A 189 -6.18 -3.64 -1.84
CA SER A 189 -6.07 -2.18 -1.82
C SER A 189 -6.49 -1.54 -3.15
N TYR A 190 -6.22 -2.20 -4.29
CA TYR A 190 -6.69 -1.74 -5.60
C TYR A 190 -8.21 -1.67 -5.67
N PHE A 191 -8.91 -2.74 -5.26
CA PHE A 191 -10.37 -2.76 -5.30
C PHE A 191 -10.99 -1.74 -4.33
N ILE A 192 -10.41 -1.59 -3.13
CA ILE A 192 -10.85 -0.58 -2.16
C ILE A 192 -10.66 0.83 -2.74
N ALA A 193 -9.47 1.16 -3.22
CA ALA A 193 -9.19 2.48 -3.80
C ALA A 193 -10.06 2.77 -5.03
N LYS A 194 -10.29 1.77 -5.90
CA LYS A 194 -11.17 1.91 -7.06
C LYS A 194 -12.62 2.18 -6.64
N PHE A 195 -13.12 1.49 -5.61
CA PHE A 195 -14.46 1.73 -5.06
C PHE A 195 -14.58 3.15 -4.48
N VAL A 196 -13.63 3.57 -3.64
CA VAL A 196 -13.60 4.91 -3.05
C VAL A 196 -13.51 5.99 -4.13
N HIS A 197 -12.62 5.80 -5.11
CA HIS A 197 -12.48 6.71 -6.25
C HIS A 197 -13.81 6.87 -7.01
N LYS A 198 -14.48 5.75 -7.31
CA LYS A 198 -15.79 5.79 -7.99
C LYS A 198 -16.85 6.53 -7.16
N LYS A 199 -16.87 6.36 -5.84
CA LYS A 199 -17.84 7.03 -4.94
C LYS A 199 -17.59 8.54 -4.83
N ILE A 200 -16.33 8.97 -4.73
CA ILE A 200 -16.00 10.39 -4.51
C ILE A 200 -15.94 11.19 -5.82
N PHE A 201 -15.39 10.59 -6.88
CA PHE A 201 -15.19 11.30 -8.16
C PHE A 201 -16.28 10.97 -9.20
N GLY A 202 -17.07 9.88 -8.99
CA GLY A 202 -18.12 9.42 -9.88
C GLY A 202 -17.59 8.85 -11.20
N ASN A 203 -18.51 8.49 -12.11
CA ASN A 203 -18.15 7.99 -13.43
C ASN A 203 -17.58 9.09 -14.37
N LYS A 204 -17.67 10.36 -13.96
CA LYS A 204 -17.15 11.52 -14.70
C LYS A 204 -15.64 11.77 -14.51
N ALA A 205 -14.91 10.85 -13.89
CA ALA A 205 -13.47 10.97 -13.62
C ALA A 205 -12.61 11.17 -14.90
N LYS A 206 -13.14 10.89 -16.10
CA LYS A 206 -12.48 11.22 -17.37
C LYS A 206 -12.29 12.73 -17.60
N LYS A 207 -12.98 13.60 -16.84
CA LYS A 207 -12.90 15.09 -16.92
C LYS A 207 -12.30 15.77 -15.68
N ALA A 208 -11.75 15.03 -14.71
CA ALA A 208 -11.07 15.64 -13.57
C ALA A 208 -9.87 16.47 -14.06
N ARG A 209 -9.83 17.77 -13.70
CA ARG A 209 -8.68 18.62 -14.01
C ARG A 209 -7.44 18.02 -13.33
N PRO A 210 -6.32 17.85 -14.05
CA PRO A 210 -5.10 17.33 -13.45
C PRO A 210 -4.63 18.28 -12.33
N ILE A 211 -4.21 17.72 -11.19
CA ILE A 211 -3.70 18.49 -10.03
C ILE A 211 -2.45 19.29 -10.41
N PHE A 212 -1.71 18.84 -11.42
CA PHE A 212 -0.56 19.51 -12.00
C PHE A 212 -0.78 19.79 -13.49
N VAL A 213 -1.36 20.96 -13.78
CA VAL A 213 -1.05 21.65 -15.04
C VAL A 213 0.16 22.53 -14.72
N PRO A 214 1.34 22.32 -15.32
CA PRO A 214 2.49 23.16 -15.05
C PRO A 214 2.12 24.60 -15.37
N TYR A 215 2.33 25.51 -14.43
CA TYR A 215 2.21 26.96 -14.56
C TYR A 215 2.98 27.51 -15.78
N TYR A 216 3.93 26.74 -16.27
CA TYR A 216 4.78 27.06 -17.45
C TYR A 216 4.01 27.21 -18.77
N ARG A 217 2.80 26.65 -18.94
CA ARG A 217 2.05 26.80 -20.20
C ARG A 217 1.41 28.20 -20.37
N LYS A 218 1.28 28.98 -19.30
CA LYS A 218 0.78 30.35 -19.38
C LYS A 218 1.90 31.37 -19.69
N LEU A 219 3.15 31.07 -19.37
CA LEU A 219 4.28 31.96 -19.64
C LEU A 219 4.72 31.93 -21.11
N THR A 220 4.65 30.78 -21.77
CA THR A 220 5.06 30.64 -23.17
C THR A 220 4.04 31.25 -24.15
N VAL A 221 2.75 31.27 -23.83
CA VAL A 221 1.72 31.92 -24.69
C VAL A 221 1.73 33.44 -24.56
N GLY A 222 2.18 33.98 -23.41
CA GLY A 222 2.32 35.42 -23.19
C GLY A 222 3.51 36.06 -23.90
N ILE A 223 4.60 35.29 -24.08
CA ILE A 223 5.84 35.76 -24.70
C ILE A 223 5.72 35.82 -26.25
N PHE A 224 4.97 34.89 -26.84
CA PHE A 224 4.78 34.85 -28.30
C PHE A 224 3.79 35.88 -28.82
N LYS A 225 2.88 36.45 -27.98
CA LYS A 225 1.94 37.50 -28.40
C LYS A 225 2.53 38.92 -28.37
N ARG A 226 3.75 39.11 -27.79
CA ARG A 226 4.41 40.46 -27.76
C ARG A 226 5.42 40.69 -28.88
N LYS A 227 5.60 39.76 -29.81
CA LYS A 227 6.54 39.91 -30.95
C LYS A 227 5.86 40.11 -32.30
N VAL A 228 4.55 40.33 -32.37
CA VAL A 228 3.81 40.60 -33.62
C VAL A 228 2.83 41.78 -33.35
N ALA A 229 3.38 42.89 -32.91
CA ALA A 229 2.71 44.19 -32.95
C ALA A 229 3.78 45.27 -33.15
#